data_222e22980ef9b60b5899f13b97634a1e
#
_entry.id   222e22980ef9b60b5899f13b97634a1e
#
_cell.length_a   1.000
_cell.length_b   1.000
_cell.length_c   1.000
_cell.angle_alpha   90.00
_cell.angle_beta   90.00
_cell.angle_gamma   90.00
#
_symmetry.space_group_name_H-M   'P 1'
#
loop_
_entity.id
_entity.type
_entity.pdbx_description
1 polymer ?
#
loop_
_entity_poly.entity_id
_entity_poly.type
_entity_poly.pdbx_seq_one_letter_code
_entity_poly.pdbx_strand_id
1 'polypeptide(L)'
;MILSWDRTKPFTIDMIVGSRHIDGYGHVSNHFYIAWMTDCMFSHSADVGLSEEICVEMNRGMAVKEVNVDLQASAYEGDHLIIGNWIIASDSKLRASRQFQVINSGTGSTLVRAKMEFVCTNLETGRPVKMPKIFAKKYAVESAIL
;
A
#
# COMPACT_ATOMS: atom_id res chain seq x y z
N MET A 1 -6.69 -6.47 21.30
CA MET A 1 -6.69 -5.00 21.13
C MET A 1 -7.38 -4.64 19.84
N ILE A 2 -8.31 -3.69 19.87
CA ILE A 2 -8.95 -3.16 18.67
C ILE A 2 -8.02 -2.09 18.08
N LEU A 3 -7.67 -2.24 16.81
CA LEU A 3 -6.79 -1.30 16.13
C LEU A 3 -7.58 -0.10 15.59
N SER A 4 -7.00 1.09 15.71
CA SER A 4 -7.64 2.33 15.29
C SER A 4 -7.25 2.71 13.86
N TRP A 5 -7.91 2.09 12.90
CA TRP A 5 -7.74 2.43 11.49
C TRP A 5 -8.41 3.76 11.15
N ASP A 6 -7.82 4.52 10.25
CA ASP A 6 -8.36 5.82 9.81
C ASP A 6 -9.59 5.65 8.91
N ARG A 7 -9.76 4.49 8.29
CA ARG A 7 -10.87 4.20 7.37
C ARG A 7 -11.40 2.80 7.63
N THR A 8 -12.62 2.54 7.17
CA THR A 8 -13.22 1.20 7.24
C THR A 8 -12.59 0.25 6.23
N LYS A 9 -12.68 -1.04 6.48
CA LYS A 9 -12.32 -2.13 5.54
C LYS A 9 -10.87 -2.04 5.02
N PRO A 10 -9.84 -1.93 5.86
CA PRO A 10 -8.47 -1.98 5.38
C PRO A 10 -8.16 -3.36 4.82
N PHE A 11 -7.46 -3.42 3.70
CA PHE A 11 -6.76 -4.65 3.32
C PHE A 11 -5.43 -4.66 4.07
N THR A 12 -5.11 -5.75 4.75
CA THR A 12 -3.95 -5.80 5.65
C THR A 12 -3.01 -6.94 5.35
N ILE A 13 -1.73 -6.71 5.64
CA ILE A 13 -0.72 -7.77 5.78
C ILE A 13 -0.01 -7.60 7.12
N ASP A 14 0.55 -8.68 7.60
CA ASP A 14 1.32 -8.70 8.86
C ASP A 14 2.82 -8.76 8.56
N MET A 15 3.60 -8.16 9.45
CA MET A 15 5.06 -8.18 9.37
C MET A 15 5.65 -8.25 10.78
N ILE A 16 6.56 -9.19 11.00
CA ILE A 16 7.36 -9.24 12.21
C ILE A 16 8.73 -8.64 11.90
N VAL A 17 9.13 -7.63 12.66
CA VAL A 17 10.41 -6.96 12.45
C VAL A 17 11.55 -7.88 12.87
N GLY A 18 12.43 -8.18 11.92
CA GLY A 18 13.64 -8.97 12.17
C GLY A 18 14.87 -8.10 12.29
N SER A 19 15.99 -8.71 12.74
CA SER A 19 17.26 -8.00 12.91
C SER A 19 17.77 -7.36 11.61
N ARG A 20 17.49 -7.95 10.47
CA ARG A 20 17.88 -7.44 9.14
C ARG A 20 17.23 -6.09 8.79
N HIS A 21 16.16 -5.74 9.47
CA HIS A 21 15.43 -4.49 9.22
C HIS A 21 15.97 -3.31 10.02
N ILE A 22 16.85 -3.58 10.97
CA ILE A 22 17.34 -2.59 11.93
C ILE A 22 18.61 -1.92 11.42
N ASP A 23 18.65 -0.59 11.44
CA ASP A 23 19.83 0.18 11.07
C ASP A 23 20.73 0.52 12.26
N GLY A 24 21.75 1.32 12.01
CA GLY A 24 22.72 1.72 13.04
C GLY A 24 22.15 2.55 14.18
N TYR A 25 20.93 3.09 14.04
CA TYR A 25 20.25 3.81 15.10
C TYR A 25 19.43 2.90 16.01
N GLY A 26 19.34 1.61 15.72
CA GLY A 26 18.67 0.63 16.56
C GLY A 26 17.17 0.48 16.30
N HIS A 27 16.64 1.04 15.24
CA HIS A 27 15.24 0.87 14.84
C HIS A 27 15.12 0.59 13.35
N VAL A 28 13.92 0.26 12.89
CA VAL A 28 13.66 -0.07 11.49
C VAL A 28 14.14 1.04 10.56
N SER A 29 14.93 0.67 9.57
CA SER A 29 15.39 1.58 8.53
C SER A 29 14.21 2.02 7.65
N ASN A 30 14.14 3.32 7.36
CA ASN A 30 12.97 3.96 6.76
C ASN A 30 12.49 3.31 5.46
N HIS A 31 13.40 2.81 4.63
CA HIS A 31 13.04 2.21 3.33
C HIS A 31 12.22 0.92 3.46
N PHE A 32 12.29 0.22 4.59
CA PHE A 32 11.50 -0.99 4.79
C PHE A 32 10.01 -0.70 4.91
N TYR A 33 9.61 0.43 5.50
CA TYR A 33 8.18 0.78 5.55
C TYR A 33 7.60 0.93 4.13
N ILE A 34 8.35 1.56 3.23
CA ILE A 34 7.92 1.72 1.83
C ILE A 34 7.86 0.36 1.13
N ALA A 35 8.84 -0.52 1.37
CA ALA A 35 8.83 -1.87 0.83
C ALA A 35 7.61 -2.66 1.31
N TRP A 36 7.29 -2.62 2.60
CA TRP A 36 6.14 -3.32 3.16
C TRP A 36 4.80 -2.77 2.65
N MET A 37 4.70 -1.44 2.50
CA MET A 37 3.51 -0.83 1.89
C MET A 37 3.36 -1.25 0.43
N THR A 38 4.46 -1.34 -0.31
CA THR A 38 4.47 -1.84 -1.70
C THR A 38 4.01 -3.29 -1.76
N ASP A 39 4.49 -4.15 -0.86
CA ASP A 39 4.05 -5.54 -0.76
C ASP A 39 2.56 -5.62 -0.43
N CYS A 40 2.07 -4.78 0.47
CA CYS A 40 0.65 -4.71 0.83
C CYS A 40 -0.21 -4.32 -0.38
N MET A 41 0.24 -3.36 -1.17
CA MET A 41 -0.42 -2.94 -2.39
C MET A 41 -0.54 -4.08 -3.41
N PHE A 42 0.56 -4.78 -3.68
CA PHE A 42 0.55 -5.91 -4.62
C PHE A 42 -0.32 -7.06 -4.12
N SER A 43 -0.28 -7.36 -2.82
CA SER A 43 -1.13 -8.37 -2.20
C SER A 43 -2.61 -8.01 -2.33
N HIS A 44 -2.97 -6.76 -2.14
CA HIS A 44 -4.34 -6.26 -2.29
C HIS A 44 -4.80 -6.39 -3.75
N SER A 45 -3.97 -5.96 -4.70
CA SER A 45 -4.29 -6.09 -6.13
C SER A 45 -4.49 -7.55 -6.53
N ALA A 46 -3.65 -8.45 -6.05
CA ALA A 46 -3.80 -9.89 -6.29
C ALA A 46 -5.10 -10.44 -5.68
N ASP A 47 -5.46 -9.99 -4.48
CA ASP A 47 -6.69 -10.41 -3.79
C ASP A 47 -7.95 -10.06 -4.58
N VAL A 48 -7.95 -8.93 -5.29
CA VAL A 48 -9.08 -8.51 -6.14
C VAL A 48 -8.98 -9.03 -7.59
N GLY A 49 -8.02 -9.92 -7.87
CA GLY A 49 -7.87 -10.57 -9.17
C GLY A 49 -6.95 -9.87 -10.15
N LEU A 50 -6.18 -8.89 -9.70
CA LEU A 50 -5.21 -8.14 -10.51
C LEU A 50 -3.78 -8.41 -10.06
N SER A 51 -3.37 -9.69 -10.12
CA SER A 51 -2.00 -10.09 -9.84
C SER A 51 -1.02 -9.47 -10.85
N GLU A 52 0.26 -9.45 -10.50
CA GLU A 52 1.31 -8.99 -11.43
C GLU A 52 1.28 -9.77 -12.75
N GLU A 53 1.08 -11.09 -12.67
CA GLU A 53 0.99 -11.96 -13.86
C GLU A 53 -0.15 -11.55 -14.79
N ILE A 54 -1.33 -11.29 -14.24
CA ILE A 54 -2.49 -10.85 -15.01
C ILE A 54 -2.24 -9.48 -15.61
N CYS A 55 -1.65 -8.56 -14.87
CA CYS A 55 -1.31 -7.23 -15.37
C CYS A 55 -0.31 -7.31 -16.52
N VAL A 56 0.69 -8.18 -16.42
CA VAL A 56 1.65 -8.41 -17.51
C VAL A 56 0.95 -8.96 -18.76
N GLU A 57 0.04 -9.93 -18.62
CA GLU A 57 -0.75 -10.46 -19.73
C GLU A 57 -1.59 -9.38 -20.41
N MET A 58 -2.17 -8.48 -19.63
CA MET A 58 -2.97 -7.36 -20.15
C MET A 58 -2.10 -6.22 -20.69
N ASN A 59 -0.80 -6.25 -20.41
CA ASN A 59 0.14 -5.15 -20.68
C ASN A 59 -0.36 -3.83 -20.09
N ARG A 60 -0.91 -3.89 -18.87
CA ARG A 60 -1.42 -2.75 -18.14
C ARG A 60 -1.06 -2.88 -16.66
N GLY A 61 -0.61 -1.79 -16.05
CA GLY A 61 -0.30 -1.76 -14.64
C GLY A 61 -0.45 -0.37 -14.06
N MET A 62 -0.71 -0.29 -12.77
CA MET A 62 -0.76 0.98 -12.04
C MET A 62 0.64 1.29 -11.53
N ALA A 63 1.31 2.22 -12.18
CA ALA A 63 2.65 2.64 -11.79
C ALA A 63 2.59 3.74 -10.73
N VAL A 64 3.45 3.63 -9.72
CA VAL A 64 3.58 4.65 -8.68
C VAL A 64 4.16 5.92 -9.31
N LYS A 65 3.47 7.03 -9.14
CA LYS A 65 3.88 8.34 -9.61
C LYS A 65 4.46 9.20 -8.48
N GLU A 66 3.88 9.10 -7.31
CA GLU A 66 4.25 9.91 -6.16
C GLU A 66 4.04 9.12 -4.88
N VAL A 67 4.97 9.24 -3.95
CA VAL A 67 4.90 8.63 -2.61
C VAL A 67 5.10 9.73 -1.58
N ASN A 68 4.12 9.87 -0.68
CA ASN A 68 4.19 10.81 0.44
C ASN A 68 4.10 10.00 1.73
N VAL A 69 5.14 10.04 2.55
CA VAL A 69 5.25 9.21 3.76
C VAL A 69 5.47 10.10 4.98
N ASP A 70 4.62 9.90 6.00
CA ASP A 70 4.76 10.52 7.31
C ASP A 70 5.19 9.45 8.32
N LEU A 71 6.45 9.53 8.75
CA LEU A 71 7.05 8.62 9.72
C LEU A 71 6.85 9.20 11.12
N GLN A 72 5.82 8.71 11.84
CA GLN A 72 5.40 9.27 13.12
C GLN A 72 6.12 8.67 14.31
N ALA A 73 6.46 7.37 14.23
CA ALA A 73 7.17 6.65 15.29
C ALA A 73 7.95 5.48 14.69
N SER A 74 8.91 4.97 15.45
CA SER A 74 9.77 3.89 14.98
C SER A 74 9.27 2.53 15.44
N ALA A 75 9.56 1.49 14.64
CA ALA A 75 9.45 0.11 15.03
C ALA A 75 10.82 -0.45 15.40
N TYR A 76 10.81 -1.51 16.20
CA TYR A 76 12.00 -2.17 16.73
C TYR A 76 11.95 -3.67 16.46
N GLU A 77 13.10 -4.33 16.56
CA GLU A 77 13.18 -5.78 16.39
C GLU A 77 12.17 -6.49 17.30
N GLY A 78 11.46 -7.45 16.72
CA GLY A 78 10.46 -8.23 17.42
C GLY A 78 9.04 -7.62 17.40
N ASP A 79 8.90 -6.37 16.99
CA ASP A 79 7.58 -5.76 16.87
C ASP A 79 6.74 -6.45 15.81
N HIS A 80 5.46 -6.63 16.10
CA HIS A 80 4.47 -7.13 15.16
C HIS A 80 3.72 -5.93 14.58
N LEU A 81 3.87 -5.73 13.27
CA LEU A 81 3.24 -4.63 12.56
C LEU A 81 2.12 -5.13 11.68
N ILE A 82 1.08 -4.33 11.55
CA ILE A 82 -0.01 -4.56 10.59
C ILE A 82 -0.02 -3.39 9.63
N ILE A 83 0.15 -3.69 8.36
CA ILE A 83 0.15 -2.71 7.28
C ILE A 83 -1.22 -2.78 6.61
N GLY A 84 -1.93 -1.68 6.59
CA GLY A 84 -3.22 -1.56 5.92
C GLY A 84 -3.18 -0.59 4.76
N ASN A 85 -4.01 -0.84 3.76
CA ASN A 85 -4.19 0.10 2.67
C ASN A 85 -5.64 0.14 2.18
N TRP A 86 -5.95 1.22 1.49
CA TRP A 86 -7.24 1.48 0.86
C TRP A 86 -7.03 2.19 -0.47
N ILE A 87 -7.91 1.95 -1.42
CA ILE A 87 -8.09 2.84 -2.56
C ILE A 87 -8.92 4.02 -2.04
N ILE A 88 -8.43 5.24 -2.17
CA ILE A 88 -9.11 6.44 -1.67
C ILE A 88 -9.63 7.36 -2.77
N ALA A 89 -9.14 7.20 -3.98
CA ALA A 89 -9.60 7.96 -5.14
C ALA A 89 -9.31 7.20 -6.43
N SER A 90 -10.16 7.36 -7.41
CA SER A 90 -9.95 6.86 -8.78
C SER A 90 -10.77 7.70 -9.73
N ASP A 91 -10.17 8.11 -10.85
CA ASP A 91 -10.91 8.80 -11.90
C ASP A 91 -11.50 7.82 -12.93
N SER A 92 -11.30 6.52 -12.73
CA SER A 92 -11.74 5.43 -13.60
C SER A 92 -11.19 5.50 -15.03
N LYS A 93 -10.19 6.33 -15.24
CA LYS A 93 -9.55 6.56 -16.55
C LYS A 93 -8.05 6.31 -16.53
N LEU A 94 -7.31 7.10 -15.74
CA LEU A 94 -5.85 7.05 -15.69
C LEU A 94 -5.29 6.94 -14.29
N ARG A 95 -5.92 7.55 -13.29
CA ARG A 95 -5.33 7.78 -11.98
C ARG A 95 -6.10 7.12 -10.85
N ALA A 96 -5.35 6.66 -9.85
CA ALA A 96 -5.90 6.19 -8.58
C ALA A 96 -4.94 6.56 -7.46
N SER A 97 -5.46 6.65 -6.25
CA SER A 97 -4.68 6.94 -5.06
C SER A 97 -4.93 5.89 -4.00
N ARG A 98 -3.87 5.54 -3.26
CA ARG A 98 -3.96 4.67 -2.08
C ARG A 98 -3.52 5.42 -0.84
N GLN A 99 -4.16 5.10 0.27
CA GLN A 99 -3.73 5.49 1.61
C GLN A 99 -3.23 4.26 2.33
N PHE A 100 -2.18 4.44 3.13
CA PHE A 100 -1.58 3.39 3.94
C PHE A 100 -1.50 3.82 5.39
N GLN A 101 -1.57 2.82 6.26
CA GLN A 101 -1.37 3.02 7.69
C GLN A 101 -0.64 1.80 8.25
N VAL A 102 0.41 2.04 9.02
CA VAL A 102 1.16 0.98 9.70
C VAL A 102 0.94 1.09 11.19
N ILE A 103 0.44 0.04 11.81
CA ILE A 103 0.13 -0.01 13.23
C ILE A 103 1.00 -1.06 13.91
N ASN A 104 1.58 -0.71 15.06
CA ASN A 104 2.19 -1.66 15.96
C ASN A 104 1.07 -2.37 16.73
N SER A 105 0.85 -3.66 16.47
CA SER A 105 -0.25 -4.41 17.07
C SER A 105 -0.09 -4.61 18.58
N GLY A 106 1.14 -4.58 19.08
CA GLY A 106 1.42 -4.72 20.53
C GLY A 106 1.04 -3.50 21.35
N THR A 107 1.15 -2.30 20.76
CA THR A 107 0.86 -1.04 21.43
C THR A 107 -0.41 -0.35 20.96
N GLY A 108 -0.87 -0.70 19.76
CA GLY A 108 -1.98 -0.01 19.08
C GLY A 108 -1.57 1.32 18.43
N SER A 109 -0.31 1.70 18.50
CA SER A 109 0.16 2.98 17.96
C SER A 109 0.29 2.94 16.45
N THR A 110 -0.13 4.01 15.79
CA THR A 110 0.17 4.24 14.38
C THR A 110 1.61 4.75 14.24
N LEU A 111 2.41 4.05 13.45
CA LEU A 111 3.81 4.39 13.23
C LEU A 111 4.01 5.19 11.95
N VAL A 112 3.23 4.88 10.91
CA VAL A 112 3.37 5.48 9.58
C VAL A 112 1.99 5.72 8.99
N ARG A 113 1.84 6.88 8.34
CA ARG A 113 0.75 7.17 7.41
C ARG A 113 1.36 7.55 6.08
N ALA A 114 0.78 7.08 5.00
CA ALA A 114 1.31 7.38 3.67
C ALA A 114 0.20 7.47 2.64
N LYS A 115 0.53 8.13 1.54
CA LYS A 115 -0.33 8.22 0.37
C LYS A 115 0.51 7.96 -0.88
N MET A 116 0.00 7.16 -1.80
CA MET A 116 0.62 6.92 -3.10
C MET A 116 -0.34 7.29 -4.21
N GLU A 117 0.18 7.99 -5.20
CA GLU A 117 -0.53 8.31 -6.43
C GLU A 117 -0.05 7.38 -7.55
N PHE A 118 -0.99 6.86 -8.33
CA PHE A 118 -0.74 5.91 -9.40
C PHE A 118 -1.28 6.39 -10.73
N VAL A 119 -0.63 5.97 -11.80
CA VAL A 119 -1.09 6.17 -13.18
C VAL A 119 -1.09 4.83 -13.89
N CYS A 120 -2.18 4.54 -14.62
CA CYS A 120 -2.23 3.33 -15.45
C CYS A 120 -1.27 3.49 -16.63
N THR A 121 -0.44 2.48 -16.84
CA THR A 121 0.60 2.49 -17.86
C THR A 121 0.53 1.26 -18.75
N ASN A 122 1.01 1.44 -19.99
CA ASN A 122 1.44 0.36 -20.85
C ASN A 122 2.77 -0.15 -20.28
N LEU A 123 2.84 -1.42 -19.90
CA LEU A 123 4.03 -1.97 -19.21
C LEU A 123 5.26 -2.08 -20.12
N GLU A 124 5.06 -2.20 -21.44
CA GLU A 124 6.18 -2.25 -22.38
C GLU A 124 6.79 -0.88 -22.65
N THR A 125 5.96 0.15 -22.76
CA THR A 125 6.42 1.49 -23.13
C THR A 125 6.60 2.41 -21.94
N GLY A 126 5.97 2.09 -20.78
CA GLY A 126 5.92 2.96 -19.61
C GLY A 126 5.05 4.19 -19.76
N ARG A 127 4.32 4.31 -20.86
CA ARG A 127 3.46 5.48 -21.14
C ARG A 127 2.10 5.36 -20.47
N PRO A 128 1.52 6.47 -20.00
CA PRO A 128 0.16 6.48 -19.49
C PRO A 128 -0.83 6.01 -20.56
N VAL A 129 -1.74 5.12 -20.17
CA VAL A 129 -2.81 4.62 -21.01
C VAL A 129 -4.07 4.48 -20.20
N LYS A 130 -5.23 4.54 -20.86
CA LYS A 130 -6.51 4.40 -20.20
C LYS A 130 -6.62 3.05 -19.50
N MET A 131 -7.17 3.05 -18.29
CA MET A 131 -7.47 1.84 -17.54
C MET A 131 -8.42 0.93 -18.33
N PRO A 132 -8.15 -0.39 -18.35
CA PRO A 132 -9.19 -1.36 -18.73
C PRO A 132 -10.38 -1.26 -17.78
N LYS A 133 -11.56 -1.62 -18.25
CA LYS A 133 -12.78 -1.59 -17.42
C LYS A 133 -12.63 -2.36 -16.11
N ILE A 134 -11.91 -3.48 -16.14
CA ILE A 134 -11.68 -4.29 -14.93
C ILE A 134 -10.87 -3.53 -13.89
N PHE A 135 -9.89 -2.71 -14.29
CA PHE A 135 -9.12 -1.87 -13.38
C PHE A 135 -10.03 -0.80 -12.73
N ALA A 136 -10.83 -0.11 -13.55
CA ALA A 136 -11.76 0.90 -13.06
C ALA A 136 -12.73 0.32 -12.02
N LYS A 137 -13.20 -0.92 -12.23
CA LYS A 137 -14.08 -1.63 -11.31
C LYS A 137 -13.37 -2.02 -10.01
N LYS A 138 -12.16 -2.60 -10.11
CA LYS A 138 -11.43 -3.16 -8.97
C LYS A 138 -10.73 -2.09 -8.12
N TYR A 139 -10.40 -0.95 -8.71
CA TYR A 139 -9.81 0.19 -7.98
C TYR A 139 -10.87 1.20 -7.51
N ALA A 140 -12.12 0.78 -7.36
CA ALA A 140 -13.17 1.62 -6.79
C ALA A 140 -12.96 1.86 -5.30
N VAL A 141 -13.39 3.03 -4.83
CA VAL A 141 -13.34 3.37 -3.40
C VAL A 141 -14.45 2.61 -2.67
N GLU A 142 -14.07 1.78 -1.70
CA GLU A 142 -15.00 0.96 -0.92
C GLU A 142 -15.01 1.31 0.57
N SER A 143 -14.05 2.13 1.02
CA SER A 143 -13.92 2.52 2.41
C SER A 143 -14.54 3.87 2.70
N ALA A 144 -14.83 4.12 3.98
CA ALA A 144 -15.25 5.42 4.49
C ALA A 144 -14.28 5.88 5.57
N ILE A 145 -14.10 7.20 5.67
CA ILE A 145 -13.32 7.82 6.76
C ILE A 145 -14.03 7.60 8.08
N LEU A 146 -13.29 7.19 9.08
CA LEU A 146 -13.79 7.01 10.46
C LEU A 146 -13.65 8.29 11.28
#